data_71c4c9334ce0547b9f5b366bcbd2bd5b
#
_entry.id   71c4c9334ce0547b9f5b366bcbd2bd5b
#
_cell.length_a   1.000
_cell.length_b   1.000
_cell.length_c   1.000
_cell.angle_alpha   90.00
_cell.angle_beta   90.00
_cell.angle_gamma   90.00
#
_symmetry.space_group_name_H-M   'P 1'
#
loop_
_entity.id
_entity.type
_entity.pdbx_description
1 polymer ?
#
loop_
_entity_poly.entity_id
_entity_poly.type
_entity_poly.pdbx_seq_one_letter_code
_entity_poly.pdbx_strand_id
1 'polypeptide(L)' 'MGKQANKGFLLRLDAEMMEQVEKWAAQEFRSVNGQIQWIIAESLKRHGRMKKE' A
#
# COMPACT_ATOMS: atom_id res chain seq x y z
N MET A 1 1.00 -19.57 -5.83
CA MET A 1 0.67 -19.33 -5.62
C MET A 1 -0.04 -19.14 -5.31
N GLY A 2 -0.29 -18.87 -5.34
CA GLY A 2 -0.74 -18.59 -5.22
C GLY A 2 -1.35 -18.25 -4.68
N LYS A 3 -1.36 -18.05 -4.47
CA LYS A 3 -1.86 -17.67 -4.00
C LYS A 3 -2.34 -16.84 -3.78
N GLN A 4 -2.41 -16.38 -3.99
CA GLN A 4 -2.86 -15.60 -3.75
C GLN A 4 -3.80 -14.97 -3.86
N ALA A 5 -3.96 -15.22 -3.59
CA ALA A 5 -5.25 -14.66 -3.87
C ALA A 5 -5.38 -13.31 -3.26
N ASN A 6 -6.10 -12.45 -3.89
CA ASN A 6 -6.33 -11.13 -3.37
C ASN A 6 -7.44 -11.17 -2.38
N LYS A 7 -7.13 -10.79 -1.18
CA LYS A 7 -8.17 -10.66 -0.20
C LYS A 7 -8.70 -9.26 -0.25
N GLY A 8 -9.99 -9.13 -0.35
CA GLY A 8 -10.62 -7.84 -0.36
C GLY A 8 -10.46 -7.19 1.00
N PHE A 9 -10.15 -5.93 0.99
CA PHE A 9 -9.95 -5.23 2.24
C PHE A 9 -10.33 -3.77 2.07
N LEU A 10 -11.22 -3.31 2.92
CA LEU A 10 -11.63 -1.93 2.88
C LEU A 10 -10.79 -1.13 3.85
N LEU A 11 -9.97 -0.26 3.32
CA LEU A 11 -9.11 0.57 4.12
C LEU A 11 -9.72 1.95 4.26
N ARG A 12 -9.86 2.39 5.50
CA ARG A 12 -10.40 3.71 5.74
C ARG A 12 -9.33 4.63 6.26
N LEU A 13 -9.20 5.75 5.61
CA LEU A 13 -8.26 6.78 6.02
C LEU A 13 -9.05 8.07 6.21
N ASP A 14 -8.59 8.93 7.10
CA ASP A 14 -9.25 10.22 7.19
C ASP A 14 -8.90 11.02 5.94
N ALA A 15 -9.66 12.09 5.74
CA ALA A 15 -9.57 12.86 4.50
C ALA A 15 -8.17 13.45 4.30
N GLU A 16 -7.59 13.92 5.37
CA GLU A 16 -6.28 14.56 5.26
C GLU A 16 -5.21 13.55 4.89
N MET A 17 -5.25 12.40 5.51
CA MET A 17 -4.28 11.35 5.21
C MET A 17 -4.45 10.83 3.79
N MET A 18 -5.69 10.67 3.37
CA MET A 18 -5.96 10.22 2.02
C MET A 18 -5.42 11.22 1.01
N GLU A 19 -5.60 12.50 1.28
CA GLU A 19 -5.11 13.53 0.38
C GLU A 19 -3.60 13.47 0.23
N GLN A 20 -2.90 13.24 1.33
CA GLN A 20 -1.45 13.12 1.28
C GLN A 20 -1.01 11.92 0.45
N VAL A 21 -1.72 10.81 0.61
CA VAL A 21 -1.39 9.62 -0.16
C VAL A 21 -1.64 9.86 -1.64
N GLU A 22 -2.74 10.54 -1.96
CA GLU A 22 -3.05 10.84 -3.35
C GLU A 22 -1.96 11.70 -4.00
N LYS A 23 -1.50 12.69 -3.28
CA LYS A 23 -0.44 13.55 -3.82
C LYS A 23 0.83 12.77 -4.02
N TRP A 24 1.16 11.93 -3.07
CA TRP A 24 2.37 11.14 -3.16
C TRP A 24 2.28 10.16 -4.33
N ALA A 25 1.14 9.53 -4.48
CA ALA A 25 0.95 8.60 -5.60
C ALA A 25 1.13 9.31 -6.92
N ALA A 26 0.58 10.51 -7.04
CA ALA A 26 0.71 11.28 -8.27
C ALA A 26 2.16 11.61 -8.56
N GLN A 27 2.92 11.95 -7.53
CA GLN A 27 4.32 12.28 -7.72
C GLN A 27 5.13 11.10 -8.20
N GLU A 28 4.70 9.90 -7.85
CA GLU A 28 5.41 8.70 -8.23
C GLU A 28 4.75 7.96 -9.38
N PHE A 29 3.76 8.60 -9.99
CA PHE A 29 3.08 8.04 -11.15
C PHE A 29 2.44 6.69 -10.83
N ARG A 30 1.85 6.59 -9.65
CA ARG A 30 1.18 5.37 -9.23
C ARG A 30 -0.28 5.67 -8.96
N SER A 31 -1.09 4.63 -9.02
CA SER A 31 -2.46 4.77 -8.56
C SER A 31 -2.43 4.83 -7.04
N VAL A 32 -3.52 5.35 -6.45
CA VAL A 32 -3.61 5.41 -5.00
C VAL A 32 -3.52 4.00 -4.41
N ASN A 33 -4.20 3.06 -5.04
CA ASN A 33 -4.17 1.69 -4.56
C ASN A 33 -2.75 1.12 -4.61
N GLY A 34 -2.05 1.37 -5.69
CA GLY A 34 -0.67 0.92 -5.82
C GLY A 34 0.24 1.56 -4.81
N GLN A 35 0.01 2.85 -4.53
CA GLN A 35 0.83 3.54 -3.56
C GLN A 35 0.61 2.98 -2.16
N ILE A 36 -0.62 2.68 -1.83
CA ILE A 36 -0.92 2.11 -0.52
C ILE A 36 -0.26 0.74 -0.37
N GLN A 37 -0.32 -0.08 -1.42
CA GLN A 37 0.31 -1.38 -1.37
C GLN A 37 1.83 -1.25 -1.20
N TRP A 38 2.41 -0.28 -1.89
CA TRP A 38 3.85 -0.05 -1.80
C TRP A 38 4.22 0.36 -0.37
N ILE A 39 3.43 1.25 0.22
CA ILE A 39 3.70 1.72 1.57
C ILE A 39 3.66 0.56 2.55
N ILE A 40 2.66 -0.28 2.41
CA ILE A 40 2.53 -1.42 3.31
C ILE A 40 3.69 -2.38 3.12
N ALA A 41 4.06 -2.65 1.88
CA ALA A 41 5.17 -3.56 1.61
C ALA A 41 6.46 -3.03 2.20
N GLU A 42 6.71 -1.73 2.03
CA GLU A 42 7.92 -1.13 2.57
C GLU A 42 7.94 -1.18 4.09
N SER A 43 6.78 -0.94 4.70
CA SER A 43 6.70 -1.00 6.16
C SER A 43 6.99 -2.39 6.67
N LEU A 44 6.44 -3.39 6.01
CA LEU A 44 6.67 -4.77 6.41
C LEU A 44 8.13 -5.15 6.26
N LYS A 45 8.75 -4.74 5.18
CA LYS A 45 10.16 -5.02 4.96
C LYS A 45 11.02 -4.37 6.03
N ARG A 46 10.71 -3.10 6.32
CA ARG A 46 11.48 -2.35 7.28
C ARG A 46 11.42 -2.96 8.65
N HIS A 47 10.32 -3.59 8.97
CA HIS A 47 10.16 -4.21 10.29
C HIS A 47 10.46 -5.70 10.27
N GLY A 48 10.98 -6.20 9.15
CA GLY A 48 11.36 -7.59 9.06
C GLY A 48 10.20 -8.56 9.08
N ARG A 49 9.04 -8.10 8.65
CA ARG A 49 7.86 -8.95 8.71
C ARG A 49 7.43 -9.48 7.37
N MET A 50 8.06 -9.01 6.31
CA MET A 50 7.71 -9.47 5.00
C MET A 50 8.41 -10.78 4.73
N LYS A 51 7.62 -11.78 4.33
CA LYS A 51 8.23 -13.05 4.02
C LYS A 51 8.91 -13.00 2.70
N LYS A 52 10.05 -13.59 2.66
CA LYS A 52 10.72 -13.72 1.40
C LYS A 52 10.28 -14.97 0.77
N GLU A 53 10.16 -14.98 -0.43
CA GLU A 53 9.71 -16.17 -0.95
C GLU A 53 10.63 -16.88 -1.78
#